data_a164ecc5e3f0ff95df64960629bf18c8
#
_entry.id   a164ecc5e3f0ff95df64960629bf18c8
#
_cell.length_a   1.000
_cell.length_b   1.000
_cell.length_c   1.000
_cell.angle_alpha   90.00
_cell.angle_beta   90.00
_cell.angle_gamma   90.00
#
_symmetry.space_group_name_H-M   'P 1'
#
loop_
_entity.id
_entity.type
_entity.pdbx_description
1 polymer ?
#
loop_
_entity_poly.entity_id
_entity_poly.type
_entity_poly.pdbx_seq_one_letter_code
_entity_poly.pdbx_strand_id
1 'polypeptide(L)'
;MASTTFKKVKYNYLLHVPEDYNKYPDKKWPVIFYLHGRHASGKNLESLERYGLPYYLAKGKKMDFIVVSPQCPWNKNWSSEDWFNPVYDEVAGKLRVDDARVYLIGMSMGGFGTWALANRMPERFAAISPMCGGADVRWADHLSKTPIWVFHGTADRQIPISRSEVMVKALEKMHANVKFTRLINQGHDISKQFNNDELYEWLKQYSLEKKPFWEEPLPFMKAIGAKKITFHPPGRANIITTSVR
;
A
#
# COMPACT_ATOMS: atom_id res chain seq x y z
N MET A 1 24.19 -2.97 -9.70
CA MET A 1 23.56 -3.15 -8.39
C MET A 1 22.97 -4.53 -8.33
N ALA A 2 23.27 -5.32 -7.28
CA ALA A 2 22.70 -6.65 -7.12
C ALA A 2 21.20 -6.51 -6.84
N SER A 3 20.35 -7.13 -7.65
CA SER A 3 18.91 -7.19 -7.42
C SER A 3 18.66 -8.08 -6.19
N THR A 4 18.18 -7.50 -5.10
CA THR A 4 17.77 -8.27 -3.93
C THR A 4 16.47 -9.01 -4.26
N THR A 5 16.55 -10.32 -4.47
CA THR A 5 15.38 -11.16 -4.72
C THR A 5 14.74 -11.56 -3.39
N PHE A 6 13.52 -11.10 -3.14
CA PHE A 6 12.74 -11.53 -1.98
C PHE A 6 12.03 -12.85 -2.26
N LYS A 7 11.99 -13.74 -1.25
CA LYS A 7 11.21 -14.98 -1.31
C LYS A 7 9.71 -14.61 -1.41
N LYS A 8 9.03 -15.09 -2.44
CA LYS A 8 7.59 -14.96 -2.56
C LYS A 8 6.88 -15.86 -1.56
N VAL A 9 5.96 -15.29 -0.77
CA VAL A 9 5.21 -16.01 0.28
C VAL A 9 3.80 -15.48 0.32
N LYS A 10 2.82 -16.37 0.34
CA LYS A 10 1.43 -15.97 0.52
C LYS A 10 1.09 -15.91 2.01
N TYR A 11 0.75 -14.72 2.51
CA TYR A 11 0.19 -14.57 3.85
C TYR A 11 -1.33 -14.80 3.83
N ASN A 12 -1.84 -15.40 4.91
CA ASN A 12 -3.28 -15.42 5.14
C ASN A 12 -3.77 -14.01 5.44
N TYR A 13 -5.01 -13.71 5.10
CA TYR A 13 -5.58 -12.37 5.28
C TYR A 13 -7.07 -12.43 5.58
N LEU A 14 -7.57 -11.41 6.30
CA LEU A 14 -8.99 -11.09 6.33
C LEU A 14 -9.33 -10.25 5.10
N LEU A 15 -10.50 -10.49 4.54
CA LEU A 15 -11.04 -9.79 3.39
C LEU A 15 -12.37 -9.16 3.77
N HIS A 16 -12.47 -7.85 3.59
CA HIS A 16 -13.72 -7.12 3.64
C HIS A 16 -14.08 -6.67 2.23
N VAL A 17 -15.35 -6.87 1.86
CA VAL A 17 -15.92 -6.46 0.57
C VAL A 17 -17.06 -5.48 0.84
N PRO A 18 -17.18 -4.36 0.10
CA PRO A 18 -18.26 -3.39 0.29
C PRO A 18 -19.65 -4.03 0.21
N GLU A 19 -20.59 -3.55 1.04
CA GLU A 19 -21.98 -4.07 1.03
C GLU A 19 -22.62 -4.01 -0.38
N ASP A 20 -22.35 -2.93 -1.10
CA ASP A 20 -22.88 -2.70 -2.45
C ASP A 20 -22.07 -3.38 -3.56
N TYR A 21 -21.09 -4.23 -3.22
CA TYR A 21 -20.20 -4.86 -4.21
C TYR A 21 -20.97 -5.59 -5.33
N ASN A 22 -21.96 -6.40 -4.96
CA ASN A 22 -22.76 -7.16 -5.93
C ASN A 22 -23.83 -6.32 -6.63
N LYS A 23 -24.22 -5.18 -6.07
CA LYS A 23 -25.21 -4.26 -6.64
C LYS A 23 -24.67 -3.58 -7.93
N TYR A 24 -23.35 -3.43 -8.03
CA TYR A 24 -22.69 -2.78 -9.17
C TYR A 24 -21.72 -3.76 -9.83
N PRO A 25 -22.18 -4.67 -10.71
CA PRO A 25 -21.38 -5.76 -11.27
C PRO A 25 -20.21 -5.29 -12.14
N ASP A 26 -20.33 -4.14 -12.80
CA ASP A 26 -19.28 -3.59 -13.67
C ASP A 26 -18.33 -2.63 -12.96
N LYS A 27 -18.63 -2.26 -11.70
CA LYS A 27 -17.80 -1.34 -10.94
C LYS A 27 -16.53 -2.03 -10.47
N LYS A 28 -15.38 -1.42 -10.76
CA LYS A 28 -14.10 -1.72 -10.09
C LYS A 28 -13.99 -0.93 -8.79
N TRP A 29 -13.50 -1.60 -7.75
CA TRP A 29 -13.46 -1.06 -6.40
C TRP A 29 -12.05 -0.73 -5.96
N PRO A 30 -11.84 0.41 -5.29
CA PRO A 30 -10.56 0.73 -4.68
C PRO A 30 -10.22 -0.27 -3.59
N VAL A 31 -8.92 -0.51 -3.38
CA VAL A 31 -8.41 -1.49 -2.42
C VAL A 31 -7.54 -0.82 -1.39
N ILE A 32 -7.75 -1.16 -0.12
CA ILE A 32 -6.85 -0.82 0.99
C ILE A 32 -6.14 -2.08 1.46
N PHE A 33 -4.82 -2.06 1.50
CA PHE A 33 -4.01 -3.01 2.26
C PHE A 33 -3.73 -2.42 3.63
N TYR A 34 -4.20 -3.10 4.68
CA TYR A 34 -4.00 -2.71 6.07
C TYR A 34 -2.91 -3.55 6.73
N LEU A 35 -1.86 -2.91 7.23
CA LEU A 35 -0.75 -3.55 7.92
C LEU A 35 -0.85 -3.37 9.43
N HIS A 36 -1.06 -4.48 10.14
CA HIS A 36 -1.19 -4.48 11.60
C HIS A 36 0.15 -4.23 12.32
N GLY A 37 0.09 -3.87 13.60
CA GLY A 37 1.22 -3.77 14.50
C GLY A 37 1.70 -5.15 15.01
N ARG A 38 2.84 -5.17 15.73
CA ARG A 38 3.49 -6.40 16.20
C ARG A 38 2.57 -7.33 16.99
N HIS A 39 1.69 -6.77 17.81
CA HIS A 39 0.81 -7.53 18.70
C HIS A 39 -0.17 -8.48 17.98
N ALA A 40 -0.49 -8.20 16.71
CA ALA A 40 -1.39 -9.04 15.91
C ALA A 40 -0.66 -10.01 14.98
N SER A 41 0.68 -10.11 15.10
CA SER A 41 1.46 -11.11 14.37
C SER A 41 1.03 -12.52 14.75
N GLY A 42 1.12 -13.48 13.82
CA GLY A 42 0.78 -14.87 14.11
C GLY A 42 0.19 -15.65 12.97
N LYS A 43 -0.70 -16.59 13.33
CA LYS A 43 -1.39 -17.48 12.40
C LYS A 43 -2.91 -17.53 12.65
N ASN A 44 -3.40 -16.79 13.66
CA ASN A 44 -4.83 -16.72 13.98
C ASN A 44 -5.41 -15.39 13.46
N LEU A 45 -6.15 -15.45 12.36
CA LEU A 45 -6.75 -14.28 11.72
C LEU A 45 -7.77 -13.55 12.61
N GLU A 46 -8.49 -14.24 13.49
CA GLU A 46 -9.42 -13.61 14.41
C GLU A 46 -8.76 -12.58 15.33
N SER A 47 -7.44 -12.73 15.58
CA SER A 47 -6.69 -11.74 16.37
C SER A 47 -6.63 -10.37 15.72
N LEU A 48 -6.78 -10.29 14.40
CA LEU A 48 -6.80 -9.04 13.65
C LEU A 48 -8.06 -8.22 13.96
N GLU A 49 -9.19 -8.88 14.23
CA GLU A 49 -10.47 -8.20 14.51
C GLU A 49 -10.52 -7.56 15.90
N ARG A 50 -9.48 -7.76 16.71
CA ARG A 50 -9.38 -7.17 18.05
C ARG A 50 -8.81 -5.76 18.05
N TYR A 51 -8.25 -5.30 16.89
CA TYR A 51 -7.52 -4.05 16.85
C TYR A 51 -7.46 -3.43 15.43
N GLY A 52 -7.37 -2.10 15.38
CA GLY A 52 -7.15 -1.35 14.14
C GLY A 52 -8.35 -1.38 13.18
N LEU A 53 -8.09 -1.33 11.88
CA LEU A 53 -9.16 -1.28 10.88
C LEU A 53 -10.07 -2.53 10.89
N PRO A 54 -9.54 -3.77 10.97
CA PRO A 54 -10.41 -4.96 11.03
C PRO A 54 -11.37 -4.95 12.23
N TYR A 55 -10.97 -4.39 13.37
CA TYR A 55 -11.85 -4.22 14.53
C TYR A 55 -13.08 -3.36 14.20
N TYR A 56 -12.88 -2.22 13.55
CA TYR A 56 -14.00 -1.34 13.18
C TYR A 56 -14.90 -1.96 12.12
N LEU A 57 -14.33 -2.70 11.17
CA LEU A 57 -15.09 -3.44 10.16
C LEU A 57 -15.95 -4.53 10.81
N ALA A 58 -15.39 -5.30 11.74
CA ALA A 58 -16.13 -6.31 12.52
C ALA A 58 -17.24 -5.69 13.40
N LYS A 59 -17.09 -4.42 13.78
CA LYS A 59 -18.10 -3.63 14.50
C LYS A 59 -19.11 -2.91 13.59
N GLY A 60 -19.10 -3.20 12.28
CA GLY A 60 -20.08 -2.68 11.34
C GLY A 60 -19.70 -1.35 10.65
N LYS A 61 -18.42 -0.93 10.71
CA LYS A 61 -17.96 0.20 9.91
C LYS A 61 -18.16 -0.12 8.43
N LYS A 62 -18.95 0.72 7.74
CA LYS A 62 -19.18 0.58 6.30
C LYS A 62 -18.09 1.33 5.53
N MET A 63 -17.64 0.74 4.43
CA MET A 63 -16.60 1.31 3.59
C MET A 63 -16.83 0.98 2.11
N ASP A 64 -16.53 1.93 1.24
CA ASP A 64 -16.55 1.76 -0.22
C ASP A 64 -15.22 1.23 -0.77
N PHE A 65 -14.55 0.38 0.00
CA PHE A 65 -13.25 -0.21 -0.34
C PHE A 65 -13.28 -1.72 -0.13
N ILE A 66 -12.61 -2.45 -1.00
CA ILE A 66 -12.13 -3.78 -0.65
C ILE A 66 -11.01 -3.57 0.35
N VAL A 67 -11.07 -4.23 1.53
CA VAL A 67 -9.98 -4.13 2.51
C VAL A 67 -9.34 -5.50 2.67
N VAL A 68 -8.04 -5.54 2.45
CA VAL A 68 -7.19 -6.71 2.62
C VAL A 68 -6.32 -6.50 3.85
N SER A 69 -6.47 -7.36 4.85
CA SER A 69 -5.73 -7.30 6.11
C SER A 69 -4.89 -8.57 6.26
N PRO A 70 -3.67 -8.63 5.70
CA PRO A 70 -2.80 -9.79 5.82
C PRO A 70 -2.32 -9.97 7.25
N GLN A 71 -1.94 -11.20 7.63
CA GLN A 71 -1.31 -11.46 8.92
C GLN A 71 0.17 -11.81 8.74
N CYS A 72 1.03 -10.95 9.29
CA CYS A 72 2.47 -11.16 9.33
C CYS A 72 2.82 -12.24 10.39
N PRO A 73 3.65 -13.24 10.08
CA PRO A 73 4.08 -14.25 11.06
C PRO A 73 4.87 -13.63 12.23
N TRP A 74 4.92 -14.33 13.39
CA TRP A 74 5.58 -13.85 14.62
C TRP A 74 7.04 -13.44 14.45
N ASN A 75 7.80 -14.22 13.69
CA ASN A 75 9.24 -14.05 13.49
C ASN A 75 9.60 -13.20 12.29
N LYS A 76 8.61 -12.52 11.68
CA LYS A 76 8.75 -11.70 10.49
C LYS A 76 8.36 -10.24 10.75
N ASN A 77 8.65 -9.41 9.78
CA ASN A 77 8.11 -8.07 9.64
C ASN A 77 7.65 -7.87 8.20
N TRP A 78 7.01 -6.75 7.91
CA TRP A 78 6.40 -6.47 6.62
C TRP A 78 7.41 -6.34 5.45
N SER A 79 8.71 -6.22 5.75
CA SER A 79 9.78 -6.11 4.75
C SER A 79 10.57 -7.41 4.54
N SER A 80 10.28 -8.48 5.31
CA SER A 80 11.08 -9.69 5.32
C SER A 80 10.96 -10.52 4.04
N GLU A 81 9.82 -10.46 3.37
CA GLU A 81 9.47 -11.34 2.24
C GLU A 81 8.60 -10.58 1.23
N ASP A 82 8.48 -11.10 0.01
CA ASP A 82 7.49 -10.63 -0.96
C ASP A 82 6.16 -11.36 -0.74
N TRP A 83 5.39 -10.87 0.20
CA TRP A 83 4.04 -11.33 0.50
C TRP A 83 2.97 -10.54 -0.27
N PHE A 84 3.28 -9.29 -0.65
CA PHE A 84 2.29 -8.38 -1.24
C PHE A 84 1.81 -8.88 -2.61
N ASN A 85 2.75 -9.14 -3.54
CA ASN A 85 2.38 -9.54 -4.89
C ASN A 85 1.54 -10.83 -4.93
N PRO A 86 1.89 -11.93 -4.22
CA PRO A 86 1.05 -13.13 -4.21
C PRO A 86 -0.36 -12.90 -3.62
N VAL A 87 -0.49 -12.05 -2.59
CA VAL A 87 -1.81 -11.71 -2.02
C VAL A 87 -2.60 -10.81 -2.95
N TYR A 88 -1.94 -9.79 -3.53
CA TYR A 88 -2.57 -8.89 -4.49
C TYR A 88 -3.08 -9.65 -5.73
N ASP A 89 -2.25 -10.49 -6.33
CA ASP A 89 -2.61 -11.27 -7.53
C ASP A 89 -3.83 -12.18 -7.27
N GLU A 90 -3.90 -12.79 -6.07
CA GLU A 90 -5.05 -13.61 -5.68
C GLU A 90 -6.33 -12.77 -5.54
N VAL A 91 -6.24 -11.62 -4.86
CA VAL A 91 -7.40 -10.73 -4.65
C VAL A 91 -7.88 -10.14 -5.98
N ALA A 92 -6.97 -9.65 -6.80
CA ALA A 92 -7.29 -9.07 -8.11
C ALA A 92 -7.82 -10.11 -9.12
N GLY A 93 -7.39 -11.37 -8.99
CA GLY A 93 -7.90 -12.48 -9.80
C GLY A 93 -9.31 -12.94 -9.41
N LYS A 94 -9.78 -12.62 -8.20
CA LYS A 94 -11.09 -13.03 -7.67
C LYS A 94 -12.10 -11.89 -7.58
N LEU A 95 -11.64 -10.66 -7.47
CA LEU A 95 -12.47 -9.49 -7.22
C LEU A 95 -12.24 -8.39 -8.27
N ARG A 96 -13.24 -7.53 -8.43
CA ARG A 96 -13.20 -6.38 -9.33
C ARG A 96 -12.42 -5.22 -8.70
N VAL A 97 -11.10 -5.38 -8.65
CA VAL A 97 -10.16 -4.39 -8.12
C VAL A 97 -9.94 -3.27 -9.15
N ASP A 98 -9.87 -2.03 -8.66
CA ASP A 98 -9.35 -0.91 -9.44
C ASP A 98 -7.84 -0.77 -9.19
N ASP A 99 -7.04 -1.25 -10.13
CA ASP A 99 -5.58 -1.23 -10.05
C ASP A 99 -4.98 0.18 -9.95
N ALA A 100 -5.72 1.20 -10.39
CA ALA A 100 -5.31 2.59 -10.24
C ALA A 100 -5.55 3.14 -8.83
N ARG A 101 -6.37 2.48 -8.00
CA ARG A 101 -6.74 2.94 -6.66
C ARG A 101 -6.41 1.90 -5.59
N VAL A 102 -5.13 1.58 -5.47
CA VAL A 102 -4.57 0.70 -4.43
C VAL A 102 -3.89 1.56 -3.39
N TYR A 103 -4.30 1.41 -2.13
CA TYR A 103 -3.81 2.19 -1.00
C TYR A 103 -3.16 1.30 0.04
N LEU A 104 -2.22 1.87 0.79
CA LEU A 104 -1.50 1.15 1.83
C LEU A 104 -1.52 1.95 3.13
N ILE A 105 -2.06 1.35 4.20
CA ILE A 105 -2.12 1.98 5.52
C ILE A 105 -1.61 1.02 6.59
N GLY A 106 -1.02 1.53 7.65
CA GLY A 106 -0.56 0.66 8.74
C GLY A 106 -0.02 1.41 9.93
N MET A 107 -0.01 0.76 11.10
CA MET A 107 0.43 1.38 12.35
C MET A 107 1.56 0.60 13.01
N SER A 108 2.47 1.29 13.68
CA SER A 108 3.59 0.69 14.42
C SER A 108 4.48 -0.14 13.48
N MET A 109 4.66 -1.45 13.70
CA MET A 109 5.30 -2.34 12.74
C MET A 109 4.68 -2.22 11.36
N GLY A 110 3.35 -2.05 11.26
CA GLY A 110 2.63 -1.78 10.02
C GLY A 110 2.95 -0.41 9.42
N GLY A 111 3.19 0.61 10.25
CA GLY A 111 3.65 1.92 9.81
C GLY A 111 5.04 1.87 9.16
N PHE A 112 6.00 1.15 9.77
CA PHE A 112 7.29 0.86 9.15
C PHE A 112 7.13 0.07 7.85
N GLY A 113 6.23 -0.93 7.86
CA GLY A 113 5.91 -1.74 6.69
C GLY A 113 5.33 -0.91 5.55
N THR A 114 4.47 0.06 5.86
CA THR A 114 3.88 0.98 4.88
C THR A 114 4.98 1.77 4.16
N TRP A 115 5.88 2.38 4.90
CA TRP A 115 7.03 3.08 4.33
C TRP A 115 7.91 2.17 3.46
N ALA A 116 8.29 1.00 4.00
CA ALA A 116 9.21 0.09 3.33
C ALA A 116 8.62 -0.51 2.05
N LEU A 117 7.33 -0.89 2.08
CA LEU A 117 6.67 -1.48 0.93
C LEU A 117 6.45 -0.45 -0.17
N ALA A 118 6.02 0.78 0.20
CA ALA A 118 5.87 1.87 -0.75
C ALA A 118 7.22 2.28 -1.38
N ASN A 119 8.31 2.33 -0.61
CA ASN A 119 9.65 2.56 -1.17
C ASN A 119 10.08 1.48 -2.16
N ARG A 120 9.71 0.22 -1.90
CA ARG A 120 10.06 -0.91 -2.79
C ARG A 120 9.25 -0.91 -4.08
N MET A 121 8.00 -0.42 -4.03
CA MET A 121 7.06 -0.43 -5.15
C MET A 121 6.26 0.88 -5.21
N PRO A 122 6.91 2.03 -5.42
CA PRO A 122 6.25 3.35 -5.36
C PRO A 122 5.16 3.51 -6.42
N GLU A 123 5.28 2.81 -7.54
CA GLU A 123 4.31 2.84 -8.63
C GLU A 123 3.04 2.01 -8.37
N ARG A 124 3.00 1.27 -7.24
CA ARG A 124 1.87 0.37 -6.94
C ARG A 124 0.77 1.06 -6.13
N PHE A 125 1.10 2.10 -5.39
CA PHE A 125 0.17 2.71 -4.44
C PHE A 125 -0.21 4.12 -4.85
N ALA A 126 -1.53 4.37 -4.98
CA ALA A 126 -2.07 5.69 -5.29
C ALA A 126 -1.90 6.69 -4.14
N ALA A 127 -1.94 6.21 -2.90
CA ALA A 127 -1.61 6.97 -1.69
C ALA A 127 -1.28 6.01 -0.53
N ILE A 128 -0.55 6.51 0.47
CA ILE A 128 -0.20 5.73 1.66
C ILE A 128 -0.45 6.50 2.95
N SER A 129 -0.76 5.79 4.04
CA SER A 129 -0.86 6.40 5.37
C SER A 129 -0.11 5.59 6.42
N PRO A 130 1.17 5.87 6.65
CA PRO A 130 1.96 5.28 7.73
C PRO A 130 1.65 5.96 9.06
N MET A 131 1.37 5.17 10.11
CA MET A 131 1.01 5.65 11.45
C MET A 131 2.00 5.13 12.50
N CYS A 132 2.50 6.00 13.38
CA CYS A 132 3.46 5.68 14.46
C CYS A 132 4.60 4.78 13.99
N GLY A 133 5.18 5.08 12.82
CA GLY A 133 6.28 4.36 12.22
C GLY A 133 7.47 5.27 11.94
N GLY A 134 8.37 4.78 11.11
CA GLY A 134 9.53 5.54 10.64
C GLY A 134 10.08 4.94 9.35
N ALA A 135 10.91 5.72 8.67
CA ALA A 135 11.54 5.35 7.41
C ALA A 135 13.01 5.75 7.37
N ASP A 136 13.75 5.16 6.46
CA ASP A 136 15.07 5.66 6.09
C ASP A 136 14.89 6.93 5.23
N VAL A 137 15.49 8.03 5.65
CA VAL A 137 15.37 9.33 4.95
C VAL A 137 15.80 9.27 3.48
N ARG A 138 16.69 8.35 3.14
CA ARG A 138 17.13 8.10 1.76
C ARG A 138 16.02 7.63 0.82
N TRP A 139 14.89 7.18 1.37
CA TRP A 139 13.74 6.76 0.59
C TRP A 139 12.85 7.93 0.14
N ALA A 140 13.12 9.15 0.61
CA ALA A 140 12.32 10.32 0.28
C ALA A 140 12.24 10.57 -1.23
N ASP A 141 13.34 10.37 -1.96
CA ASP A 141 13.39 10.52 -3.41
C ASP A 141 12.40 9.59 -4.13
N HIS A 142 12.41 8.30 -3.79
CA HIS A 142 11.49 7.31 -4.36
C HIS A 142 10.02 7.60 -4.04
N LEU A 143 9.76 8.20 -2.87
CA LEU A 143 8.41 8.45 -2.34
C LEU A 143 7.89 9.86 -2.65
N SER A 144 8.71 10.71 -3.27
CA SER A 144 8.37 12.13 -3.51
C SER A 144 7.12 12.35 -4.37
N LYS A 145 6.76 11.38 -5.21
CA LYS A 145 5.57 11.42 -6.08
C LYS A 145 4.34 10.75 -5.47
N THR A 146 4.52 10.00 -4.38
CA THR A 146 3.40 9.29 -3.71
C THR A 146 2.72 10.23 -2.72
N PRO A 147 1.40 10.45 -2.80
CA PRO A 147 0.66 11.15 -1.76
C PRO A 147 0.74 10.42 -0.42
N ILE A 148 1.10 11.15 0.64
CA ILE A 148 1.38 10.54 1.95
C ILE A 148 0.67 11.32 3.05
N TRP A 149 -0.09 10.63 3.91
CA TRP A 149 -0.64 11.21 5.12
C TRP A 149 -0.12 10.47 6.36
N VAL A 150 0.77 11.11 7.08
CA VAL A 150 1.40 10.56 8.29
C VAL A 150 0.60 10.93 9.53
N PHE A 151 0.44 9.98 10.46
CA PHE A 151 -0.11 10.23 11.79
C PHE A 151 0.89 9.76 12.86
N HIS A 152 1.06 10.56 13.92
CA HIS A 152 1.91 10.18 15.04
C HIS A 152 1.49 10.87 16.34
N GLY A 153 1.48 10.11 17.44
CA GLY A 153 1.23 10.66 18.78
C GLY A 153 2.45 11.41 19.31
N THR A 154 2.26 12.64 19.84
CA THR A 154 3.38 13.45 20.34
C THR A 154 3.96 12.92 21.66
N ALA A 155 3.19 12.10 22.39
CA ALA A 155 3.62 11.43 23.62
C ALA A 155 3.94 9.93 23.41
N ASP A 156 4.21 9.51 22.16
CA ASP A 156 4.60 8.14 21.85
C ASP A 156 5.97 7.81 22.46
N ARG A 157 5.96 6.94 23.50
CA ARG A 157 7.15 6.48 24.21
C ARG A 157 7.75 5.19 23.64
N GLN A 158 7.03 4.49 22.73
CA GLN A 158 7.53 3.27 22.10
C GLN A 158 8.31 3.62 20.82
N ILE A 159 7.73 4.47 19.97
CA ILE A 159 8.34 4.96 18.74
C ILE A 159 8.32 6.49 18.80
N PRO A 160 9.45 7.14 19.09
CA PRO A 160 9.47 8.60 19.16
C PRO A 160 8.99 9.26 17.87
N ILE A 161 8.17 10.32 17.99
CA ILE A 161 7.60 11.05 16.84
C ILE A 161 8.66 11.54 15.85
N SER A 162 9.89 11.77 16.32
CA SER A 162 11.03 12.15 15.48
C SER A 162 11.30 11.14 14.35
N ARG A 163 10.89 9.86 14.50
CA ARG A 163 11.01 8.85 13.44
C ARG A 163 10.14 9.18 12.23
N SER A 164 8.97 9.77 12.43
CA SER A 164 8.13 10.28 11.33
C SER A 164 8.61 11.65 10.86
N GLU A 165 8.98 12.55 11.79
CA GLU A 165 9.36 13.93 11.46
C GLU A 165 10.55 14.03 10.51
N VAL A 166 11.56 13.18 10.69
CA VAL A 166 12.75 13.16 9.83
C VAL A 166 12.34 12.89 8.38
N MET A 167 11.46 11.92 8.15
CA MET A 167 11.00 11.56 6.81
C MET A 167 10.07 12.64 6.22
N VAL A 168 9.15 13.15 7.03
CA VAL A 168 8.25 14.25 6.60
C VAL A 168 9.05 15.48 6.18
N LYS A 169 10.03 15.91 6.98
CA LYS A 169 10.90 17.05 6.64
C LYS A 169 11.68 16.82 5.34
N ALA A 170 12.12 15.59 5.08
CA ALA A 170 12.81 15.27 3.82
C ALA A 170 11.88 15.39 2.62
N LEU A 171 10.65 14.88 2.73
CA LEU A 171 9.62 14.98 1.70
C LEU A 171 9.17 16.43 1.45
N GLU A 172 8.97 17.21 2.53
CA GLU A 172 8.64 18.64 2.44
C GLU A 172 9.70 19.44 1.66
N LYS A 173 11.00 19.16 1.89
CA LYS A 173 12.11 19.78 1.13
C LYS A 173 12.07 19.45 -0.36
N MET A 174 11.44 18.34 -0.73
CA MET A 174 11.27 17.92 -2.12
C MET A 174 9.94 18.40 -2.72
N HIS A 175 9.19 19.22 -1.98
CA HIS A 175 7.83 19.65 -2.37
C HIS A 175 6.86 18.50 -2.65
N ALA A 176 7.07 17.35 -1.96
CA ALA A 176 6.22 16.19 -2.08
C ALA A 176 4.82 16.45 -1.46
N ASN A 177 3.81 15.75 -1.96
CA ASN A 177 2.46 15.82 -1.39
C ASN A 177 2.42 15.02 -0.08
N VAL A 178 2.85 15.65 1.02
CA VAL A 178 2.88 15.04 2.35
C VAL A 178 2.06 15.86 3.35
N LYS A 179 1.13 15.19 4.04
CA LYS A 179 0.35 15.73 5.18
C LYS A 179 0.82 15.04 6.46
N PHE A 180 1.01 15.80 7.54
CA PHE A 180 1.41 15.24 8.83
C PHE A 180 0.48 15.70 9.95
N THR A 181 -0.23 14.75 10.55
CA THR A 181 -1.08 14.98 11.73
C THR A 181 -0.34 14.56 12.99
N ARG A 182 0.06 15.54 13.78
CA ARG A 182 0.60 15.36 15.13
C ARG A 182 -0.56 15.27 16.11
N LEU A 183 -0.74 14.09 16.71
CA LEU A 183 -1.81 13.86 17.68
C LEU A 183 -1.33 14.25 19.06
N ILE A 184 -1.72 15.46 19.49
CA ILE A 184 -1.22 16.08 20.72
C ILE A 184 -1.57 15.22 21.93
N ASN A 185 -0.57 14.97 22.79
CA ASN A 185 -0.64 14.17 24.02
C ASN A 185 -1.11 12.71 23.81
N GLN A 186 -1.20 12.22 22.58
CA GLN A 186 -1.47 10.81 22.33
C GLN A 186 -0.19 9.98 22.36
N GLY A 187 -0.28 8.78 22.93
CA GLY A 187 0.79 7.79 22.96
C GLY A 187 0.89 6.99 21.68
N HIS A 188 1.43 5.76 21.80
CA HIS A 188 1.64 4.88 20.66
C HIS A 188 0.34 4.35 20.05
N ASP A 189 -0.67 4.07 20.88
CA ASP A 189 -1.97 3.61 20.38
C ASP A 189 -2.80 4.76 19.84
N ILE A 190 -2.76 4.91 18.53
CA ILE A 190 -3.59 5.83 17.77
C ILE A 190 -4.57 5.09 16.85
N SER A 191 -4.91 3.84 17.18
CA SER A 191 -5.78 2.98 16.36
C SER A 191 -7.17 3.58 16.08
N LYS A 192 -7.63 4.55 16.90
CA LYS A 192 -8.84 5.31 16.66
C LYS A 192 -8.82 6.05 15.31
N GLN A 193 -7.64 6.35 14.75
CA GLN A 193 -7.51 6.99 13.45
C GLN A 193 -8.05 6.11 12.31
N PHE A 194 -8.11 4.79 12.49
CA PHE A 194 -8.76 3.89 11.52
C PHE A 194 -10.29 3.98 11.53
N ASN A 195 -10.89 4.71 12.47
CA ASN A 195 -12.31 5.04 12.44
C ASN A 195 -12.58 6.46 11.89
N ASN A 196 -11.55 7.22 11.55
CA ASN A 196 -11.66 8.56 11.00
C ASN A 196 -12.01 8.49 9.50
N ASP A 197 -13.21 8.94 9.14
CA ASP A 197 -13.68 8.91 7.74
C ASP A 197 -12.90 9.89 6.85
N GLU A 198 -12.34 10.98 7.41
CA GLU A 198 -11.51 11.93 6.68
C GLU A 198 -10.29 11.25 6.03
N LEU A 199 -9.70 10.23 6.67
CA LEU A 199 -8.62 9.44 6.09
C LEU A 199 -9.04 8.79 4.77
N TYR A 200 -10.23 8.19 4.74
CA TYR A 200 -10.71 7.46 3.57
C TYR A 200 -11.16 8.38 2.45
N GLU A 201 -11.77 9.52 2.81
CA GLU A 201 -12.11 10.56 1.83
C GLU A 201 -10.84 11.18 1.21
N TRP A 202 -9.78 11.34 2.02
CA TRP A 202 -8.49 11.79 1.50
C TRP A 202 -7.87 10.74 0.55
N LEU A 203 -7.90 9.45 0.88
CA LEU A 203 -7.40 8.39 -0.01
C LEU A 203 -8.12 8.40 -1.36
N LYS A 204 -9.44 8.57 -1.37
CA LYS A 204 -10.26 8.60 -2.61
C LYS A 204 -9.87 9.71 -3.60
N GLN A 205 -9.18 10.76 -3.15
CA GLN A 205 -8.73 11.86 -4.01
C GLN A 205 -7.60 11.45 -4.95
N TYR A 206 -6.94 10.31 -4.71
CA TYR A 206 -5.77 9.89 -5.46
C TYR A 206 -6.02 8.62 -6.26
N SER A 207 -5.48 8.62 -7.47
CA SER A 207 -5.39 7.45 -8.34
C SER A 207 -4.06 7.50 -9.09
N LEU A 208 -3.52 6.34 -9.41
CA LEU A 208 -2.38 6.24 -10.31
C LEU A 208 -2.84 6.65 -11.72
N GLU A 209 -1.98 7.35 -12.45
CA GLU A 209 -2.18 7.55 -13.86
C GLU A 209 -2.23 6.18 -14.56
N LYS A 210 -3.25 5.95 -15.37
CA LYS A 210 -3.30 4.75 -16.21
C LYS A 210 -2.16 4.85 -17.20
N LYS A 211 -1.22 3.92 -17.13
CA LYS A 211 -0.24 3.77 -18.21
C LYS A 211 -1.01 3.57 -19.53
N PRO A 212 -0.64 4.31 -20.59
CA PRO A 212 -1.24 4.06 -21.90
C PRO A 212 -1.08 2.58 -22.26
N PHE A 213 -2.06 1.99 -22.94
CA PHE A 213 -2.06 0.54 -23.25
C PHE A 213 -0.79 0.06 -23.97
N TRP A 214 -0.09 0.93 -24.67
CA TRP A 214 1.17 0.60 -25.36
C TRP A 214 2.39 0.53 -24.42
N GLU A 215 2.28 0.96 -23.16
CA GLU A 215 3.31 0.76 -22.12
C GLU A 215 3.08 -0.53 -21.30
N GLU A 216 1.90 -1.16 -21.47
CA GLU A 216 1.64 -2.46 -20.85
C GLU A 216 2.31 -3.58 -21.68
N PRO A 217 3.09 -4.49 -21.07
CA PRO A 217 3.60 -5.65 -21.75
C PRO A 217 2.43 -6.46 -22.32
N LEU A 218 2.38 -6.63 -23.63
CA LEU A 218 1.34 -7.46 -24.28
C LEU A 218 1.32 -8.85 -23.62
N PRO A 219 0.13 -9.48 -23.47
CA PRO A 219 -0.01 -10.75 -22.77
C PRO A 219 0.96 -11.85 -23.24
N PHE A 220 1.27 -11.89 -24.55
CA PHE A 220 2.20 -12.86 -25.10
C PHE A 220 3.66 -12.58 -24.69
N MET A 221 4.02 -11.33 -24.37
CA MET A 221 5.38 -10.97 -23.90
C MET A 221 5.65 -11.48 -22.50
N LYS A 222 4.62 -11.54 -21.63
CA LYS A 222 4.70 -12.19 -20.33
C LYS A 222 5.00 -13.70 -20.47
N ALA A 223 4.42 -14.32 -21.51
CA ALA A 223 4.61 -15.75 -21.77
C ALA A 223 6.01 -16.11 -22.29
N ILE A 224 6.69 -15.21 -23.02
CA ILE A 224 8.02 -15.45 -23.61
C ILE A 224 9.17 -14.74 -22.87
N GLY A 225 8.88 -14.08 -21.75
CA GLY A 225 9.92 -13.40 -20.93
C GLY A 225 10.55 -12.16 -21.59
N ALA A 226 9.96 -11.63 -22.65
CA ALA A 226 10.50 -10.46 -23.37
C ALA A 226 10.31 -9.17 -22.55
N LYS A 227 11.37 -8.35 -22.43
CA LYS A 227 11.41 -7.22 -21.51
C LYS A 227 10.95 -5.89 -22.09
N LYS A 228 10.84 -5.69 -23.41
CA LYS A 228 10.41 -4.42 -24.02
C LYS A 228 10.06 -4.54 -25.52
N ILE A 229 8.94 -3.94 -25.93
CA ILE A 229 8.67 -3.56 -27.32
C ILE A 229 8.60 -2.02 -27.33
N THR A 230 9.33 -1.37 -28.23
CA THR A 230 9.25 0.07 -28.41
C THR A 230 8.33 0.36 -29.59
N PHE A 231 7.20 1.04 -29.34
CA PHE A 231 6.33 1.56 -30.39
C PHE A 231 6.78 2.99 -30.70
N HIS A 232 6.89 3.32 -31.99
CA HIS A 232 7.02 4.71 -32.43
C HIS A 232 5.64 5.25 -32.79
N PRO A 233 5.33 6.54 -32.49
CA PRO A 233 4.05 7.12 -32.84
C PRO A 233 3.78 7.07 -34.36
N PRO A 234 2.50 7.00 -34.78
CA PRO A 234 2.14 6.90 -36.18
C PRO A 234 2.66 8.09 -36.99
N GLY A 235 3.47 7.83 -38.03
CA GLY A 235 4.09 8.82 -38.90
C GLY A 235 5.47 8.44 -39.43
N ARG A 236 6.09 7.38 -38.93
CA ARG A 236 7.31 6.75 -39.50
C ARG A 236 7.13 5.24 -39.52
N ALA A 237 7.66 4.60 -40.59
CA ALA A 237 7.50 3.19 -40.86
C ALA A 237 7.68 2.32 -39.61
N ASN A 238 6.71 1.44 -39.33
CA ASN A 238 6.72 0.51 -38.20
C ASN A 238 7.84 -0.52 -38.37
N ILE A 239 8.96 -0.31 -37.72
CA ILE A 239 9.99 -1.33 -37.58
C ILE A 239 9.84 -1.94 -36.18
N ILE A 240 9.41 -3.21 -36.15
CA ILE A 240 9.35 -4.01 -34.92
C ILE A 240 10.74 -4.62 -34.73
N THR A 241 11.50 -4.16 -33.75
CA THR A 241 12.74 -4.81 -33.33
C THR A 241 12.50 -5.60 -32.04
N THR A 242 12.61 -6.92 -32.09
CA THR A 242 12.61 -7.78 -30.89
C THR A 242 14.06 -8.08 -30.52
N SER A 243 14.49 -7.70 -29.30
CA SER A 243 15.73 -8.22 -28.73
C SER A 243 15.40 -9.29 -27.71
N VAL A 244 15.81 -10.52 -27.99
CA VAL A 244 15.82 -11.65 -27.05
C VAL A 244 17.23 -11.73 -26.48
N ARG A 245 17.33 -11.71 -25.16
CA ARG A 245 18.50 -12.16 -24.40
C ARG A 245 18.04 -13.06 -23.28
#